data_87398abd42678eb41414ef30989810fd
#
_entry.id   87398abd42678eb41414ef30989810fd
#
_cell.length_a   1.000
_cell.length_b   1.000
_cell.length_c   1.000
_cell.angle_alpha   90.00
_cell.angle_beta   90.00
_cell.angle_gamma   90.00
#
_symmetry.space_group_name_H-M   'P 1'
#
loop_
_entity.id
_entity.type
_entity.pdbx_description
1 polymer ?
#
loop_
_entity_poly.entity_id
_entity_poly.type
_entity_poly.pdbx_seq_one_letter_code
_entity_poly.pdbx_strand_id
1 'polypeptide(L)'
;MKSFLTIALVMCGISNPCFADDGTKIKCSELGRKFAADFKKEYVNSISIWGNPEFHYSSTLSTCLAYTEITDGAIEKGVTDTWYYHRITDVYTNKVLAYSRFIISKKDQNKKATLVNLSNVGDAVNLLPQAFAARKTELFNQ
;
A
#
# COMPACT_ATOMS: atom_id res chain seq x y z
N MET A 1 52.14 44.65 14.06
CA MET A 1 50.80 44.19 14.50
C MET A 1 50.06 43.80 13.24
N LYS A 2 49.91 42.49 12.97
CA LYS A 2 49.22 41.95 11.78
C LYS A 2 47.92 41.35 12.24
N SER A 3 46.79 42.00 11.89
CA SER A 3 45.43 41.46 12.14
C SER A 3 45.13 40.36 11.15
N PHE A 4 44.88 39.16 11.66
CA PHE A 4 44.32 38.05 10.88
C PHE A 4 42.79 38.15 10.88
N LEU A 5 42.22 38.42 9.73
CA LEU A 5 40.78 38.41 9.52
C LEU A 5 40.36 36.95 9.20
N THR A 6 39.76 36.30 10.17
CA THR A 6 39.21 34.94 10.02
C THR A 6 37.86 35.04 9.32
N ILE A 7 37.79 34.69 8.04
CA ILE A 7 36.51 34.55 7.33
C ILE A 7 35.92 33.18 7.68
N ALA A 8 34.86 33.19 8.50
CA ALA A 8 34.04 32.00 8.74
C ALA A 8 33.17 31.75 7.50
N LEU A 9 33.51 30.71 6.73
CA LEU A 9 32.67 30.21 5.64
C LEU A 9 31.49 29.48 6.24
N VAL A 10 30.33 30.13 6.29
CA VAL A 10 29.05 29.47 6.60
C VAL A 10 28.68 28.63 5.38
N MET A 11 28.95 27.34 5.46
CA MET A 11 28.40 26.35 4.52
C MET A 11 26.89 26.23 4.78
N CYS A 12 26.09 27.01 4.06
CA CYS A 12 24.68 26.74 3.92
C CYS A 12 24.52 25.37 3.24
N GLY A 13 24.29 24.33 4.04
CA GLY A 13 23.82 23.04 3.55
C GLY A 13 22.45 23.24 2.91
N ILE A 14 22.44 23.39 1.60
CA ILE A 14 21.23 23.31 0.80
C ILE A 14 20.78 21.86 0.88
N SER A 15 19.85 21.58 1.79
CA SER A 15 19.09 20.32 1.79
C SER A 15 18.25 20.32 0.51
N ASN A 16 18.84 19.82 -0.58
CA ASN A 16 18.07 19.50 -1.76
C ASN A 16 16.96 18.54 -1.32
N PRO A 17 15.68 18.85 -1.59
CA PRO A 17 14.63 17.85 -1.43
C PRO A 17 15.08 16.65 -2.26
N CYS A 18 15.23 15.51 -1.61
CA CYS A 18 15.63 14.26 -2.23
C CYS A 18 14.47 13.82 -3.11
N PHE A 19 14.33 14.42 -4.31
CA PHE A 19 13.45 13.88 -5.33
C PHE A 19 13.98 12.49 -5.65
N ALA A 20 13.13 11.47 -5.43
CA ALA A 20 13.47 10.14 -5.86
C ALA A 20 13.83 10.23 -7.35
N ASP A 21 15.05 9.89 -7.66
CA ASP A 21 15.56 9.85 -9.02
C ASP A 21 14.68 8.84 -9.82
N ASP A 22 14.58 9.05 -11.13
CA ASP A 22 13.77 8.19 -12.01
C ASP A 22 14.21 6.71 -11.93
N GLY A 23 15.50 6.45 -11.70
CA GLY A 23 16.03 5.11 -11.47
C GLY A 23 15.41 4.42 -10.24
N THR A 24 15.18 5.15 -9.15
CA THR A 24 14.54 4.63 -7.94
C THR A 24 13.08 4.27 -8.19
N LYS A 25 12.34 5.09 -8.93
CA LYS A 25 10.94 4.83 -9.30
C LYS A 25 10.81 3.62 -10.22
N ILE A 26 11.69 3.49 -11.21
CA ILE A 26 11.74 2.34 -12.12
C ILE A 26 12.02 1.06 -11.32
N LYS A 27 13.02 1.07 -10.44
CA LYS A 27 13.35 -0.06 -9.58
C LYS A 27 12.20 -0.44 -8.66
N CYS A 28 11.48 0.53 -8.10
CA CYS A 28 10.28 0.27 -7.30
C CYS A 28 9.21 -0.43 -8.13
N SER A 29 8.93 0.02 -9.36
CA SER A 29 7.95 -0.63 -10.24
C SER A 29 8.33 -2.07 -10.58
N GLU A 30 9.61 -2.38 -10.79
CA GLU A 30 10.08 -3.73 -11.09
C GLU A 30 9.93 -4.66 -9.87
N LEU A 31 10.38 -4.21 -8.71
CA LEU A 31 10.24 -4.94 -7.46
C LEU A 31 8.77 -5.14 -7.08
N GLY A 32 7.95 -4.12 -7.26
CA GLY A 32 6.52 -4.17 -7.02
C GLY A 32 5.81 -5.19 -7.92
N ARG A 33 6.15 -5.25 -9.21
CA ARG A 33 5.60 -6.27 -10.13
C ARG A 33 5.97 -7.69 -9.70
N LYS A 34 7.23 -7.90 -9.29
CA LYS A 34 7.66 -9.22 -8.79
C LYS A 34 6.88 -9.58 -7.53
N PHE A 35 6.80 -8.66 -6.55
CA PHE A 35 6.02 -8.85 -5.33
C PHE A 35 4.57 -9.20 -5.64
N ALA A 36 3.90 -8.44 -6.53
CA ALA A 36 2.51 -8.68 -6.90
C ALA A 36 2.30 -10.04 -7.58
N ALA A 37 3.25 -10.48 -8.41
CA ALA A 37 3.20 -11.79 -9.05
C ALA A 37 3.32 -12.94 -8.04
N ASP A 38 4.19 -12.81 -7.05
CA ASP A 38 4.37 -13.81 -5.99
C ASP A 38 3.14 -13.81 -5.06
N PHE A 39 2.65 -12.64 -4.68
CA PHE A 39 1.41 -12.48 -3.90
C PHE A 39 0.21 -13.10 -4.61
N LYS A 40 0.05 -12.87 -5.93
CA LYS A 40 -1.01 -13.47 -6.72
C LYS A 40 -0.98 -15.00 -6.67
N LYS A 41 0.19 -15.61 -6.78
CA LYS A 41 0.34 -17.08 -6.71
C LYS A 41 -0.09 -17.64 -5.36
N GLU A 42 0.18 -16.90 -4.28
CA GLU A 42 -0.09 -17.35 -2.92
C GLU A 42 -1.55 -17.17 -2.51
N TYR A 43 -2.19 -16.06 -2.92
CA TYR A 43 -3.49 -15.66 -2.37
C TYR A 43 -4.67 -15.71 -3.36
N VAL A 44 -4.42 -15.83 -4.67
CA VAL A 44 -5.48 -15.84 -5.68
C VAL A 44 -5.78 -17.27 -6.12
N ASN A 45 -7.02 -17.70 -5.90
CA ASN A 45 -7.53 -18.98 -6.37
C ASN A 45 -8.33 -18.84 -7.67
N SER A 46 -8.88 -19.95 -8.19
CA SER A 46 -9.61 -19.99 -9.47
C SER A 46 -10.89 -19.17 -9.53
N ILE A 47 -11.45 -18.78 -8.37
CA ILE A 47 -12.68 -17.99 -8.27
C ILE A 47 -12.41 -16.53 -7.89
N SER A 48 -11.17 -16.19 -7.61
CA SER A 48 -10.76 -14.83 -7.23
C SER A 48 -10.56 -13.96 -8.45
N ILE A 49 -11.00 -12.72 -8.36
CA ILE A 49 -10.67 -11.65 -9.33
C ILE A 49 -9.48 -10.88 -8.77
N TRP A 50 -8.41 -10.83 -9.54
CA TRP A 50 -7.22 -10.05 -9.23
C TRP A 50 -7.37 -8.64 -9.80
N GLY A 51 -7.29 -7.62 -8.95
CA GLY A 51 -7.26 -6.23 -9.36
C GLY A 51 -5.91 -5.83 -9.96
N ASN A 52 -5.85 -4.64 -10.55
CA ASN A 52 -4.60 -4.10 -11.07
C ASN A 52 -3.73 -3.62 -9.91
N PRO A 53 -2.53 -4.18 -9.69
CA PRO A 53 -1.64 -3.71 -8.65
C PRO A 53 -1.08 -2.33 -9.00
N GLU A 54 -0.89 -1.48 -7.99
CA GLU A 54 -0.27 -0.16 -8.14
C GLU A 54 1.03 -0.13 -7.34
N PHE A 55 2.04 0.56 -7.86
CA PHE A 55 3.35 0.70 -7.21
C PHE A 55 3.71 2.16 -7.10
N HIS A 56 4.24 2.53 -5.94
CA HIS A 56 4.65 3.89 -5.65
C HIS A 56 5.90 3.91 -4.79
N TYR A 57 6.88 4.73 -5.16
CA TYR A 57 8.01 5.02 -4.28
C TYR A 57 7.66 6.20 -3.37
N SER A 58 7.51 5.94 -2.07
CA SER A 58 7.32 6.98 -1.08
C SER A 58 8.69 7.54 -0.66
N SER A 59 8.93 8.80 -0.99
CA SER A 59 10.15 9.49 -0.57
C SER A 59 10.18 9.75 0.94
N THR A 60 9.03 9.99 1.53
CA THR A 60 8.87 10.22 2.98
C THR A 60 9.22 8.97 3.80
N LEU A 61 8.78 7.80 3.33
CA LEU A 61 9.09 6.53 3.98
C LEU A 61 10.37 5.88 3.46
N SER A 62 10.97 6.45 2.41
CA SER A 62 12.14 5.90 1.70
C SER A 62 11.95 4.43 1.29
N THR A 63 10.75 4.08 0.85
CA THR A 63 10.39 2.69 0.51
C THR A 63 9.49 2.57 -0.72
N CYS A 64 9.44 1.37 -1.27
CA CYS A 64 8.53 1.01 -2.36
C CYS A 64 7.24 0.42 -1.81
N LEU A 65 6.11 1.00 -2.17
CA LEU A 65 4.78 0.58 -1.78
C LEU A 65 4.12 -0.21 -2.90
N ALA A 66 3.47 -1.32 -2.55
CA ALA A 66 2.61 -2.08 -3.44
C ALA A 66 1.18 -2.10 -2.89
N TYR A 67 0.22 -1.62 -3.68
CA TYR A 67 -1.20 -1.85 -3.46
C TYR A 67 -1.64 -3.08 -4.23
N THR A 68 -2.36 -3.97 -3.55
CA THR A 68 -2.94 -5.18 -4.13
C THR A 68 -4.41 -5.30 -3.73
N GLU A 69 -5.21 -5.83 -4.65
CA GLU A 69 -6.64 -6.03 -4.47
C GLU A 69 -7.05 -7.42 -4.93
N ILE A 70 -7.86 -8.10 -4.11
CA ILE A 70 -8.50 -9.37 -4.45
C ILE A 70 -9.99 -9.25 -4.17
N THR A 71 -10.81 -9.72 -5.11
CA THR A 71 -12.24 -9.84 -4.94
C THR A 71 -12.63 -11.31 -5.09
N ASP A 72 -13.22 -11.88 -4.06
CA ASP A 72 -13.72 -13.26 -4.07
C ASP A 72 -15.24 -13.28 -4.01
N GLY A 73 -15.86 -14.18 -4.79
CA GLY A 73 -17.28 -14.48 -4.70
C GLY A 73 -17.51 -15.76 -3.89
N ALA A 74 -18.35 -15.71 -2.85
CA ALA A 74 -18.84 -16.90 -2.16
C ALA A 74 -20.29 -17.14 -2.53
N ILE A 75 -20.61 -18.36 -2.97
CA ILE A 75 -21.98 -18.80 -3.23
C ILE A 75 -22.39 -19.74 -2.11
N GLU A 76 -23.20 -19.26 -1.19
CA GLU A 76 -23.80 -20.09 -0.15
C GLU A 76 -25.33 -20.04 -0.28
N LYS A 77 -25.97 -21.20 -0.42
CA LYS A 77 -27.45 -21.34 -0.51
C LYS A 77 -28.11 -20.39 -1.56
N GLY A 78 -27.48 -20.20 -2.70
CA GLY A 78 -27.99 -19.33 -3.78
C GLY A 78 -27.83 -17.83 -3.53
N VAL A 79 -27.12 -17.42 -2.48
CA VAL A 79 -26.76 -16.04 -2.20
C VAL A 79 -25.27 -15.86 -2.47
N THR A 80 -24.95 -14.87 -3.24
CA THR A 80 -23.54 -14.54 -3.51
C THR A 80 -23.13 -13.39 -2.62
N ASP A 81 -22.28 -13.66 -1.66
CA ASP A 81 -21.58 -12.62 -0.92
C ASP A 81 -20.26 -12.33 -1.62
N THR A 82 -19.88 -11.06 -1.68
CA THR A 82 -18.62 -10.65 -2.30
C THR A 82 -17.65 -10.21 -1.22
N TRP A 83 -16.49 -10.84 -1.21
CA TRP A 83 -15.39 -10.54 -0.32
C TRP A 83 -14.41 -9.62 -1.03
N TYR A 84 -13.98 -8.60 -0.33
CA TYR A 84 -12.97 -7.66 -0.81
C TYR A 84 -11.77 -7.68 0.13
N TYR A 85 -10.60 -7.73 -0.46
CA TYR A 85 -9.34 -7.67 0.25
C TYR A 85 -8.41 -6.67 -0.41
N HIS A 86 -8.10 -5.60 0.30
CA HIS A 86 -7.19 -4.54 -0.13
C HIS A 86 -6.01 -4.47 0.81
N ARG A 87 -4.82 -4.33 0.28
CA ARG A 87 -3.59 -4.32 1.06
C ARG A 87 -2.57 -3.35 0.49
N ILE A 88 -1.89 -2.59 1.37
CA ILE A 88 -0.70 -1.82 1.05
C ILE A 88 0.46 -2.42 1.81
N THR A 89 1.53 -2.77 1.08
CA THR A 89 2.71 -3.43 1.63
C THR A 89 3.95 -2.63 1.26
N ASP A 90 4.87 -2.49 2.21
CA ASP A 90 6.24 -2.12 1.95
C ASP A 90 6.96 -3.30 1.30
N VAL A 91 7.36 -3.14 0.04
CA VAL A 91 7.95 -4.22 -0.77
C VAL A 91 9.32 -4.66 -0.26
N TYR A 92 10.07 -3.74 0.36
CA TYR A 92 11.42 -4.06 0.85
C TYR A 92 11.39 -4.90 2.13
N THR A 93 10.45 -4.63 3.02
CA THR A 93 10.36 -5.29 4.33
C THR A 93 9.26 -6.33 4.41
N ASN A 94 8.40 -6.40 3.40
CA ASN A 94 7.16 -7.19 3.37
C ASN A 94 6.18 -6.81 4.51
N LYS A 95 6.35 -5.63 5.10
CA LYS A 95 5.47 -5.14 6.17
C LYS A 95 4.17 -4.61 5.60
N VAL A 96 3.04 -5.05 6.16
CA VAL A 96 1.73 -4.51 5.81
C VAL A 96 1.55 -3.17 6.52
N LEU A 97 1.29 -2.11 5.74
CA LEU A 97 1.09 -0.75 6.24
C LEU A 97 -0.38 -0.40 6.41
N ALA A 98 -1.24 -0.99 5.58
CA ALA A 98 -2.67 -0.87 5.67
C ALA A 98 -3.35 -2.07 5.02
N TYR A 99 -4.47 -2.52 5.56
CA TYR A 99 -5.33 -3.46 4.88
C TYR A 99 -6.80 -3.19 5.18
N SER A 100 -7.67 -3.66 4.29
CA SER A 100 -9.11 -3.65 4.45
C SER A 100 -9.65 -4.98 3.96
N ARG A 101 -10.34 -5.71 4.83
CA ARG A 101 -11.06 -6.92 4.46
C ARG A 101 -12.49 -6.81 4.91
N PHE A 102 -13.39 -6.86 3.96
CA PHE A 102 -14.81 -6.70 4.21
C PHE A 102 -15.63 -7.57 3.25
N ILE A 103 -16.87 -7.77 3.62
CA ILE A 103 -17.88 -8.49 2.86
C ILE A 103 -19.02 -7.55 2.51
N ILE A 104 -19.53 -7.67 1.30
CA ILE A 104 -20.81 -7.07 0.91
C ILE A 104 -21.78 -8.20 0.62
N SER A 105 -22.80 -8.34 1.47
CA SER A 105 -23.84 -9.35 1.29
C SER A 105 -24.87 -8.86 0.28
N LYS A 106 -25.23 -9.73 -0.67
CA LYS A 106 -26.34 -9.45 -1.60
C LYS A 106 -27.70 -9.36 -0.91
N LYS A 107 -27.83 -9.93 0.28
CA LYS A 107 -29.08 -9.83 1.08
C LYS A 107 -29.25 -8.45 1.70
N ASP A 108 -28.15 -7.71 1.88
CA ASP A 108 -28.22 -6.35 2.41
C ASP A 108 -28.59 -5.37 1.29
N GLN A 109 -29.85 -4.90 1.30
CA GLN A 109 -30.35 -3.92 0.32
C GLN A 109 -29.54 -2.63 0.34
N ASN A 110 -28.92 -2.28 1.45
CA ASN A 110 -28.09 -1.09 1.59
C ASN A 110 -26.65 -1.30 1.14
N LYS A 111 -26.27 -2.53 0.75
CA LYS A 111 -24.90 -2.89 0.33
C LYS A 111 -23.81 -2.44 1.31
N LYS A 112 -24.13 -2.50 2.60
CA LYS A 112 -23.22 -2.08 3.66
C LYS A 112 -22.03 -3.03 3.76
N ALA A 113 -20.84 -2.48 3.75
CA ALA A 113 -19.63 -3.25 3.99
C ALA A 113 -19.54 -3.67 5.47
N THR A 114 -19.35 -4.96 5.71
CA THR A 114 -19.12 -5.50 7.05
C THR A 114 -17.67 -5.93 7.15
N LEU A 115 -16.93 -5.39 8.12
CA LEU A 115 -15.56 -5.82 8.37
C LEU A 115 -15.51 -7.28 8.80
N VAL A 116 -14.59 -8.01 8.20
CA VAL A 116 -14.31 -9.38 8.60
C VAL A 116 -13.10 -9.37 9.51
N ASN A 117 -13.37 -9.65 10.80
CA ASN A 117 -12.30 -9.77 11.77
C ASN A 117 -11.48 -11.01 11.46
N LEU A 118 -10.26 -10.80 11.01
CA LEU A 118 -9.25 -11.84 10.96
C LEU A 118 -8.10 -11.43 11.88
N SER A 119 -7.51 -12.47 12.46
CA SER A 119 -6.24 -12.37 13.17
C SER A 119 -5.25 -11.49 12.40
N ASN A 120 -4.69 -10.54 13.10
CA ASN A 120 -3.80 -9.47 12.65
C ASN A 120 -2.90 -9.87 11.48
N VAL A 121 -3.00 -9.09 10.39
CA VAL A 121 -1.99 -9.14 9.30
C VAL A 121 -0.80 -8.30 9.79
N GLY A 122 0.08 -8.91 10.57
CA GLY A 122 1.12 -8.19 11.29
C GLY A 122 0.52 -7.21 12.31
N ASP A 123 1.10 -6.00 12.41
CA ASP A 123 0.62 -4.93 13.29
C ASP A 123 -0.47 -4.04 12.66
N ALA A 124 -0.85 -4.31 11.40
CA ALA A 124 -1.81 -3.48 10.69
C ALA A 124 -3.25 -3.76 11.14
N VAL A 125 -3.99 -2.69 11.41
CA VAL A 125 -5.41 -2.74 11.78
C VAL A 125 -6.28 -2.90 10.54
N ASN A 126 -7.33 -3.73 10.62
CA ASN A 126 -8.33 -3.84 9.56
C ASN A 126 -9.16 -2.55 9.48
N LEU A 127 -9.04 -1.84 8.38
CA LEU A 127 -9.69 -0.55 8.16
C LEU A 127 -11.01 -0.71 7.43
N LEU A 128 -12.00 0.12 7.78
CA LEU A 128 -13.18 0.31 6.94
C LEU A 128 -12.79 0.80 5.55
N PRO A 129 -13.55 0.48 4.48
CA PRO A 129 -13.17 0.83 3.11
C PRO A 129 -12.83 2.32 2.91
N GLN A 130 -13.60 3.22 3.52
CA GLN A 130 -13.35 4.66 3.44
C GLN A 130 -12.05 5.08 4.15
N ALA A 131 -11.79 4.53 5.34
CA ALA A 131 -10.56 4.78 6.08
C ALA A 131 -9.34 4.20 5.35
N PHE A 132 -9.49 3.04 4.71
CA PHE A 132 -8.46 2.46 3.87
C PHE A 132 -8.17 3.33 2.65
N ALA A 133 -9.20 3.83 1.96
CA ALA A 133 -9.03 4.71 0.80
C ALA A 133 -8.30 6.02 1.18
N ALA A 134 -8.66 6.62 2.32
CA ALA A 134 -7.96 7.78 2.85
C ALA A 134 -6.48 7.47 3.16
N ARG A 135 -6.21 6.33 3.79
CA ARG A 135 -4.84 5.90 4.08
C ARG A 135 -4.03 5.60 2.83
N LYS A 136 -4.65 5.00 1.80
CA LYS A 136 -4.01 4.80 0.48
C LYS A 136 -3.61 6.15 -0.12
N THR A 137 -4.53 7.11 -0.16
CA THR A 137 -4.27 8.45 -0.69
C THR A 137 -3.11 9.12 0.05
N GLU A 138 -3.09 9.05 1.37
CA GLU A 138 -2.00 9.60 2.18
C GLU A 138 -0.64 8.96 1.82
N LEU A 139 -0.57 7.64 1.72
CA LEU A 139 0.67 6.91 1.46
C LEU A 139 1.18 7.07 0.02
N PHE A 140 0.28 7.21 -0.96
CA PHE A 140 0.63 7.30 -2.38
C PHE A 140 0.82 8.73 -2.90
N ASN A 141 0.51 9.75 -2.08
CA ASN A 141 0.76 11.16 -2.42
C ASN A 141 2.04 11.72 -1.75
N GLN A 142 2.83 10.88 -1.10
CA GLN A 142 4.08 11.28 -0.40
C GLN A 142 5.31 11.18 -1.34
#